data_e9b03728dacbd64751db10679e5059af
#
_entry.id   e9b03728dacbd64751db10679e5059af
#
_cell.length_a   1.000
_cell.length_b   1.000
_cell.length_c   1.000
_cell.angle_alpha   90.00
_cell.angle_beta   90.00
_cell.angle_gamma   90.00
#
_symmetry.space_group_name_H-M   'P 1'
#
loop_
_entity.id
_entity.type
_entity.pdbx_description
1 polymer ?
#
loop_
_entity_poly.entity_id
_entity_poly.type
_entity_poly.pdbx_seq_one_letter_code
_entity_poly.pdbx_strand_id
1 'polypeptide(L)'
;MSSDAPAPAPVSNFIRSIIDADLASGKHNSIVTRFPPEPNGYLHVGHAKSICLNFGLAQDYRGRCNLRFDDTNPERESEEYAQSIQEDVRWLGFQWDGKVRWASDYFDALYDFAVELINKGLAYVDDLTPEQMREYRGTLTQPGKNSPNRNRPVAENLELFTRMKNGEFPDGSMVLRAKIDMASPNINMRDPVIYRIRRAHHIRTGDKWCIYPMYDYTHCISDALEGITHSICTLEFEDHRPLYDWVLDNITIPCHPRQYEFSRLELHYTITSKRKLLQLVNDKRVSGWDDPRMPTISGMRRRGYTPEGIREFARRIGVSKSENIVDMAIMEGAIREDLEARAPRVMAIINPLKVTITNPDSAQAREADFHPSHPEFGRRVVPFGKELFIEADDFAEVSPPGWKRLTLGGEVRLRHSYVMRCDEAVKDAAGKVVELKCSIDHGTLGKNPEGRKVKGVIHWLSRAHALPAEIRLYDRLFTVPEPDADRDVDFCNHLNPASLAVVQGWVEAAVKDAVPETHYQFERLGYFCTDRRDHQPGSRLVFNRTVTLKDSWTKEQS
;
A
#
# COMPACT_ATOMS: atom_id res chain seq x y z
N MET A 1 19.33 10.07 -23.98
CA MET A 1 20.25 10.60 -22.97
C MET A 1 19.42 10.80 -21.72
N SER A 2 19.52 9.89 -20.75
CA SER A 2 18.82 10.00 -19.48
C SER A 2 19.32 11.24 -18.76
N SER A 3 18.41 12.13 -18.40
CA SER A 3 18.71 13.23 -17.49
C SER A 3 19.00 12.65 -16.11
N ASP A 4 20.28 12.40 -15.81
CA ASP A 4 20.78 12.15 -14.47
C ASP A 4 20.66 13.46 -13.64
N ALA A 5 19.45 13.82 -13.29
CA ALA A 5 19.28 14.71 -12.14
C ALA A 5 19.66 13.90 -10.90
N PRO A 6 20.62 14.35 -10.07
CA PRO A 6 20.99 13.64 -8.87
C PRO A 6 19.74 13.44 -8.01
N ALA A 7 19.54 12.22 -7.53
CA ALA A 7 18.44 11.93 -6.60
C ALA A 7 18.52 12.94 -5.44
N PRO A 8 17.38 13.50 -4.99
CA PRO A 8 17.39 14.45 -3.88
C PRO A 8 18.06 13.82 -2.66
N ALA A 9 18.92 14.58 -1.99
CA ALA A 9 19.62 14.08 -0.80
C ALA A 9 18.62 13.49 0.20
N PRO A 10 18.91 12.33 0.79
CA PRO A 10 18.01 11.68 1.73
C PRO A 10 17.74 12.60 2.92
N VAL A 11 16.47 12.74 3.28
CA VAL A 11 16.05 13.53 4.44
C VAL A 11 16.63 12.91 5.70
N SER A 12 17.36 13.69 6.49
CA SER A 12 17.92 13.24 7.75
C SER A 12 16.82 12.87 8.74
N ASN A 13 17.03 11.80 9.52
CA ASN A 13 16.17 11.39 10.61
C ASN A 13 17.03 10.72 11.70
N PHE A 14 16.44 10.46 12.87
CA PHE A 14 17.18 9.94 14.01
C PHE A 14 17.83 8.55 13.74
N ILE A 15 17.23 7.69 12.92
CA ILE A 15 17.82 6.39 12.53
C ILE A 15 19.07 6.61 11.69
N ARG A 16 19.01 7.53 10.72
CA ARG A 16 20.18 7.90 9.92
C ARG A 16 21.31 8.45 10.78
N SER A 17 20.97 9.33 11.74
CA SER A 17 21.97 9.86 12.67
C SER A 17 22.66 8.78 13.51
N ILE A 18 21.92 7.74 13.91
CA ILE A 18 22.46 6.57 14.61
C ILE A 18 23.39 5.77 13.68
N ILE A 19 22.96 5.48 12.45
CA ILE A 19 23.74 4.76 11.45
C ILE A 19 25.04 5.51 11.15
N ASP A 20 24.97 6.81 10.93
CA ASP A 20 26.13 7.68 10.66
C ASP A 20 27.14 7.63 11.81
N ALA A 21 26.67 7.69 13.06
CA ALA A 21 27.50 7.58 14.25
C ALA A 21 28.15 6.19 14.39
N ASP A 22 27.38 5.12 14.16
CA ASP A 22 27.84 3.74 14.25
C ASP A 22 28.91 3.42 13.18
N LEU A 23 28.74 3.94 11.97
CA LEU A 23 29.74 3.82 10.89
C LEU A 23 30.97 4.67 11.16
N ALA A 24 30.82 5.91 11.61
CA ALA A 24 31.92 6.81 11.90
C ALA A 24 32.79 6.32 13.06
N SER A 25 32.19 5.68 14.07
CA SER A 25 32.93 5.08 15.20
C SER A 25 33.59 3.73 14.87
N GLY A 26 33.32 3.15 13.70
CA GLY A 26 33.81 1.83 13.33
C GLY A 26 33.09 0.69 14.06
N LYS A 27 31.98 0.94 14.74
CA LYS A 27 31.15 -0.10 15.37
C LYS A 27 30.63 -1.09 14.33
N HIS A 28 30.28 -0.60 13.14
CA HIS A 28 29.92 -1.38 11.98
C HIS A 28 30.69 -0.89 10.75
N ASN A 29 31.12 -1.82 9.89
CA ASN A 29 31.79 -1.50 8.61
C ASN A 29 30.76 -1.30 7.47
N SER A 30 29.57 -1.84 7.63
CA SER A 30 28.43 -1.70 6.73
C SER A 30 27.14 -1.96 7.51
N ILE A 31 26.01 -1.57 6.94
CA ILE A 31 24.72 -1.84 7.58
C ILE A 31 24.05 -3.07 6.98
N VAL A 32 23.37 -3.81 7.83
CA VAL A 32 22.45 -4.90 7.46
C VAL A 32 21.14 -4.68 8.18
N THR A 33 20.09 -4.46 7.41
CA THR A 33 18.71 -4.35 7.90
C THR A 33 17.89 -5.56 7.48
N ARG A 34 16.63 -5.64 7.89
CA ARG A 34 15.71 -6.69 7.43
C ARG A 34 14.27 -6.22 7.45
N PHE A 35 13.45 -6.81 6.59
CA PHE A 35 12.00 -6.76 6.65
C PHE A 35 11.50 -8.17 7.03
N PRO A 36 10.91 -8.35 8.25
CA PRO A 36 10.57 -9.67 8.78
C PRO A 36 9.05 -9.89 8.90
N PRO A 37 8.28 -9.92 7.80
CA PRO A 37 6.83 -10.08 7.90
C PRO A 37 6.42 -11.51 8.29
N GLU A 38 5.32 -11.64 9.03
CA GLU A 38 4.61 -12.92 9.13
C GLU A 38 3.87 -13.21 7.81
N PRO A 39 3.99 -14.42 7.22
CA PRO A 39 3.29 -14.78 5.97
C PRO A 39 1.83 -15.19 6.26
N ASN A 40 1.08 -14.32 6.92
CA ASN A 40 -0.27 -14.56 7.45
C ASN A 40 -1.34 -13.60 6.91
N GLY A 41 -1.02 -12.82 5.87
CA GLY A 41 -1.94 -11.87 5.22
C GLY A 41 -1.26 -11.00 4.18
N TYR A 42 -2.08 -10.24 3.46
CA TYR A 42 -1.61 -9.26 2.49
C TYR A 42 -1.03 -8.03 3.18
N LEU A 43 0.03 -7.47 2.59
CA LEU A 43 0.64 -6.23 3.08
C LEU A 43 -0.25 -5.02 2.81
N HIS A 44 -0.17 -4.02 3.67
CA HIS A 44 -0.88 -2.76 3.54
C HIS A 44 0.09 -1.56 3.56
N VAL A 45 -0.43 -0.36 3.40
CA VAL A 45 0.35 0.89 3.32
C VAL A 45 1.33 1.09 4.49
N GLY A 46 0.99 0.62 5.70
CA GLY A 46 1.90 0.65 6.85
C GLY A 46 3.16 -0.19 6.63
N HIS A 47 3.00 -1.37 6.03
CA HIS A 47 4.14 -2.22 5.65
C HIS A 47 4.97 -1.59 4.53
N ALA A 48 4.33 -0.86 3.58
CA ALA A 48 5.07 -0.15 2.54
C ALA A 48 6.03 0.90 3.14
N LYS A 49 5.63 1.63 4.20
CA LYS A 49 6.53 2.53 4.95
C LYS A 49 7.74 1.78 5.53
N SER A 50 7.52 0.63 6.16
CA SER A 50 8.58 -0.20 6.75
C SER A 50 9.52 -0.76 5.68
N ILE A 51 8.99 -1.22 4.55
CA ILE A 51 9.78 -1.69 3.40
C ILE A 51 10.64 -0.55 2.87
N CYS A 52 10.04 0.60 2.56
CA CYS A 52 10.77 1.78 2.07
C CYS A 52 11.88 2.22 3.02
N LEU A 53 11.65 2.13 4.34
CA LEU A 53 12.67 2.48 5.33
C LEU A 53 13.81 1.48 5.35
N ASN A 54 13.53 0.19 5.56
CA ASN A 54 14.56 -0.83 5.71
C ASN A 54 15.41 -1.03 4.44
N PHE A 55 14.75 -1.17 3.30
CA PHE A 55 15.43 -1.32 2.01
C PHE A 55 16.06 -0.01 1.55
N GLY A 56 15.39 1.14 1.77
CA GLY A 56 15.93 2.45 1.41
C GLY A 56 17.21 2.79 2.17
N LEU A 57 17.27 2.51 3.48
CA LEU A 57 18.50 2.66 4.25
C LEU A 57 19.63 1.76 3.71
N ALA A 58 19.33 0.49 3.42
CA ALA A 58 20.32 -0.41 2.85
C ALA A 58 20.86 0.12 1.51
N GLN A 59 20.00 0.63 0.62
CA GLN A 59 20.43 1.23 -0.65
C GLN A 59 21.29 2.49 -0.44
N ASP A 60 20.85 3.43 0.39
CA ASP A 60 21.51 4.71 0.61
C ASP A 60 22.90 4.55 1.23
N TYR A 61 23.05 3.58 2.13
CA TYR A 61 24.33 3.27 2.79
C TYR A 61 25.14 2.16 2.12
N ARG A 62 24.73 1.68 0.94
CA ARG A 62 25.37 0.58 0.21
C ARG A 62 25.51 -0.69 1.07
N GLY A 63 24.57 -0.90 1.96
CA GLY A 63 24.45 -2.06 2.82
C GLY A 63 23.56 -3.13 2.21
N ARG A 64 22.99 -3.98 3.06
CA ARG A 64 22.12 -5.10 2.66
C ARG A 64 20.81 -5.04 3.44
N CYS A 65 19.73 -5.54 2.82
CA CYS A 65 18.46 -5.76 3.49
C CYS A 65 18.00 -7.21 3.23
N ASN A 66 17.71 -7.94 4.29
CA ASN A 66 17.17 -9.29 4.21
C ASN A 66 15.64 -9.26 4.16
N LEU A 67 15.05 -10.21 3.43
CA LEU A 67 13.66 -10.60 3.60
C LEU A 67 13.64 -11.89 4.40
N ARG A 68 13.03 -11.86 5.62
CA ARG A 68 12.85 -13.04 6.47
C ARG A 68 11.40 -13.19 6.84
N PHE A 69 10.79 -14.30 6.50
CA PHE A 69 9.48 -14.64 7.01
C PHE A 69 9.55 -15.12 8.46
N ASP A 70 8.71 -14.53 9.31
CA ASP A 70 8.46 -15.05 10.66
C ASP A 70 7.36 -16.11 10.56
N ASP A 71 7.78 -17.35 10.35
CA ASP A 71 6.92 -18.53 10.23
C ASP A 71 6.91 -19.35 11.52
N THR A 72 6.73 -18.69 12.66
CA THR A 72 6.66 -19.33 13.99
C THR A 72 5.25 -19.74 14.42
N ASN A 73 4.24 -19.41 13.62
CA ASN A 73 2.83 -19.73 13.91
C ASN A 73 2.18 -20.56 12.79
N PRO A 74 2.31 -21.90 12.82
CA PRO A 74 1.90 -22.78 11.73
C PRO A 74 0.40 -22.76 11.38
N GLU A 75 -0.46 -22.21 12.24
CA GLU A 75 -1.91 -22.19 12.02
C GLU A 75 -2.40 -21.06 11.12
N ARG A 76 -1.58 -20.03 10.88
CA ARG A 76 -2.00 -18.79 10.22
C ARG A 76 -1.25 -18.47 8.94
N GLU A 77 -0.22 -19.22 8.66
CA GLU A 77 0.73 -18.96 7.59
C GLU A 77 0.31 -19.68 6.30
N SER A 78 0.54 -19.04 5.16
CA SER A 78 0.32 -19.67 3.86
C SER A 78 1.38 -19.27 2.84
N GLU A 79 1.62 -20.17 1.88
CA GLU A 79 2.52 -19.92 0.76
C GLU A 79 2.01 -18.79 -0.14
N GLU A 80 0.69 -18.65 -0.29
CA GLU A 80 0.04 -17.57 -1.03
C GLU A 80 0.46 -16.20 -0.49
N TYR A 81 0.41 -16.03 0.84
CA TYR A 81 0.83 -14.77 1.45
C TYR A 81 2.33 -14.52 1.30
N ALA A 82 3.14 -15.57 1.45
CA ALA A 82 4.59 -15.45 1.25
C ALA A 82 4.95 -15.03 -0.18
N GLN A 83 4.25 -15.54 -1.19
CA GLN A 83 4.43 -15.13 -2.59
C GLN A 83 3.97 -13.69 -2.81
N SER A 84 2.79 -13.33 -2.32
CA SER A 84 2.26 -11.95 -2.43
C SER A 84 3.20 -10.92 -1.80
N ILE A 85 3.75 -11.21 -0.63
CA ILE A 85 4.72 -10.33 0.06
C ILE A 85 5.98 -10.13 -0.79
N GLN A 86 6.51 -11.19 -1.39
CA GLN A 86 7.67 -11.10 -2.26
C GLN A 86 7.38 -10.26 -3.52
N GLU A 87 6.19 -10.43 -4.10
CA GLU A 87 5.74 -9.62 -5.26
C GLU A 87 5.62 -8.15 -4.87
N ASP A 88 5.05 -7.83 -3.71
CA ASP A 88 4.87 -6.48 -3.22
C ASP A 88 6.23 -5.76 -2.99
N VAL A 89 7.22 -6.44 -2.40
CA VAL A 89 8.57 -5.89 -2.22
C VAL A 89 9.22 -5.59 -3.57
N ARG A 90 9.14 -6.53 -4.54
CA ARG A 90 9.69 -6.32 -5.89
C ARG A 90 8.95 -5.21 -6.62
N TRP A 91 7.63 -5.16 -6.53
CA TRP A 91 6.83 -4.11 -7.16
C TRP A 91 7.17 -2.73 -6.60
N LEU A 92 7.43 -2.61 -5.30
CA LEU A 92 7.93 -1.36 -4.70
C LEU A 92 9.34 -0.98 -5.17
N GLY A 93 9.99 -1.78 -6.02
CA GLY A 93 11.30 -1.49 -6.61
C GLY A 93 12.48 -1.92 -5.75
N PHE A 94 12.26 -2.83 -4.79
CA PHE A 94 13.31 -3.32 -3.91
C PHE A 94 13.69 -4.78 -4.18
N GLN A 95 14.92 -5.10 -3.84
CA GLN A 95 15.49 -6.44 -3.94
C GLN A 95 16.19 -6.76 -2.62
N TRP A 96 15.87 -7.91 -2.04
CA TRP A 96 16.56 -8.41 -0.83
C TRP A 96 17.88 -9.08 -1.16
N ASP A 97 18.73 -9.20 -0.14
CA ASP A 97 20.05 -9.83 -0.26
C ASP A 97 19.94 -11.36 -0.26
N GLY A 98 20.49 -11.98 -1.30
CA GLY A 98 20.55 -13.43 -1.44
C GLY A 98 19.17 -14.11 -1.50
N LYS A 99 19.02 -15.20 -0.74
CA LYS A 99 17.76 -15.96 -0.67
C LYS A 99 16.79 -15.37 0.36
N VAL A 100 15.51 -15.64 0.18
CA VAL A 100 14.52 -15.44 1.24
C VAL A 100 14.88 -16.32 2.44
N ARG A 101 14.82 -15.73 3.63
CA ARG A 101 15.08 -16.41 4.89
C ARG A 101 13.77 -16.67 5.61
N TRP A 102 13.80 -17.67 6.49
CA TRP A 102 12.64 -18.07 7.27
C TRP A 102 13.06 -18.33 8.72
N ALA A 103 12.21 -17.99 9.67
CA ALA A 103 12.49 -18.30 11.08
C ALA A 103 12.64 -19.80 11.29
N SER A 104 11.89 -20.62 10.54
CA SER A 104 11.99 -22.09 10.55
C SER A 104 13.34 -22.63 10.06
N ASP A 105 14.15 -21.86 9.32
CA ASP A 105 15.54 -22.25 8.97
C ASP A 105 16.41 -22.37 10.23
N TYR A 106 16.01 -21.72 11.33
CA TYR A 106 16.77 -21.63 12.57
C TYR A 106 16.18 -22.46 13.73
N PHE A 107 15.12 -23.24 13.53
CA PHE A 107 14.42 -23.96 14.60
C PHE A 107 15.35 -24.90 15.40
N ASP A 108 16.28 -25.59 14.75
CA ASP A 108 17.25 -26.44 15.44
C ASP A 108 18.18 -25.58 16.34
N ALA A 109 18.72 -24.46 15.83
CA ALA A 109 19.55 -23.55 16.60
C ALA A 109 18.79 -22.87 17.75
N LEU A 110 17.54 -22.46 17.51
CA LEU A 110 16.66 -21.89 18.54
C LEU A 110 16.40 -22.88 19.67
N TYR A 111 16.23 -24.18 19.36
CA TYR A 111 16.10 -25.22 20.37
C TYR A 111 17.40 -25.36 21.19
N ASP A 112 18.56 -25.35 20.55
CA ASP A 112 19.86 -25.46 21.22
C ASP A 112 20.13 -24.27 22.14
N PHE A 113 19.80 -23.05 21.75
CA PHE A 113 19.86 -21.88 22.63
C PHE A 113 18.88 -21.94 23.81
N ALA A 114 17.70 -22.53 23.62
CA ALA A 114 16.77 -22.74 24.73
C ALA A 114 17.34 -23.77 25.75
N VAL A 115 17.98 -24.84 25.26
CA VAL A 115 18.71 -25.79 26.11
C VAL A 115 19.86 -25.10 26.85
N GLU A 116 20.58 -24.18 26.19
CA GLU A 116 21.62 -23.37 26.84
C GLU A 116 21.06 -22.53 27.99
N LEU A 117 19.93 -21.84 27.78
CA LEU A 117 19.27 -21.07 28.83
C LEU A 117 18.83 -21.94 30.02
N ILE A 118 18.29 -23.14 29.76
CA ILE A 118 17.94 -24.09 30.81
C ILE A 118 19.20 -24.51 31.60
N ASN A 119 20.29 -24.85 30.92
CA ASN A 119 21.55 -25.23 31.55
C ASN A 119 22.14 -24.13 32.43
N LYS A 120 21.94 -22.87 32.07
CA LYS A 120 22.34 -21.70 32.84
C LYS A 120 21.38 -21.40 34.03
N GLY A 121 20.27 -22.14 34.13
CA GLY A 121 19.22 -21.88 35.14
C GLY A 121 18.40 -20.62 34.83
N LEU A 122 18.39 -20.18 33.58
CA LEU A 122 17.71 -18.97 33.08
C LEU A 122 16.40 -19.27 32.34
N ALA A 123 16.02 -20.55 32.24
CA ALA A 123 14.71 -20.95 31.74
C ALA A 123 14.17 -22.15 32.53
N TYR A 124 12.87 -22.28 32.57
CA TYR A 124 12.18 -23.38 33.25
C TYR A 124 10.89 -23.77 32.53
N VAL A 125 10.54 -25.04 32.60
CA VAL A 125 9.26 -25.57 32.12
C VAL A 125 8.16 -25.27 33.13
N ASP A 126 7.04 -24.73 32.67
CA ASP A 126 5.90 -24.35 33.47
C ASP A 126 4.62 -25.04 32.96
N ASP A 127 3.86 -25.62 33.86
CA ASP A 127 2.58 -26.31 33.61
C ASP A 127 1.35 -25.53 34.09
N LEU A 128 1.54 -24.25 34.42
CA LEU A 128 0.40 -23.36 34.70
C LEU A 128 -0.48 -23.18 33.46
N THR A 129 -1.80 -23.19 33.68
CA THR A 129 -2.74 -22.87 32.59
C THR A 129 -2.59 -21.43 32.12
N PRO A 130 -3.07 -21.08 30.94
CA PRO A 130 -3.04 -19.68 30.45
C PRO A 130 -3.72 -18.70 31.42
N GLU A 131 -4.78 -19.11 32.09
CA GLU A 131 -5.50 -18.31 33.12
C GLU A 131 -4.62 -18.09 34.33
N GLN A 132 -4.01 -19.15 34.85
CA GLN A 132 -3.08 -19.08 36.00
C GLN A 132 -1.85 -18.24 35.63
N MET A 133 -1.26 -18.43 34.47
CA MET A 133 -0.13 -17.60 34.00
C MET A 133 -0.51 -16.11 33.95
N ARG A 134 -1.71 -15.79 33.52
CA ARG A 134 -2.22 -14.41 33.48
C ARG A 134 -2.40 -13.85 34.89
N GLU A 135 -2.93 -14.62 35.80
CA GLU A 135 -3.06 -14.24 37.24
C GLU A 135 -1.68 -14.02 37.86
N TYR A 136 -0.76 -14.98 37.69
CA TYR A 136 0.59 -14.90 38.25
C TYR A 136 1.42 -13.75 37.68
N ARG A 137 1.20 -13.39 36.43
CA ARG A 137 1.88 -12.25 35.78
C ARG A 137 1.52 -10.91 36.42
N GLY A 138 0.32 -10.80 37.01
CA GLY A 138 -0.17 -9.55 37.59
C GLY A 138 -0.61 -8.52 36.52
N THR A 139 -0.62 -7.24 36.91
CA THR A 139 -1.06 -6.13 36.08
C THR A 139 0.03 -5.07 35.95
N LEU A 140 -0.23 -4.02 35.19
CA LEU A 140 0.71 -2.88 35.08
C LEU A 140 1.00 -2.20 36.41
N THR A 141 0.04 -2.26 37.37
CA THR A 141 0.15 -1.62 38.70
C THR A 141 0.42 -2.59 39.81
N GLN A 142 0.37 -3.90 39.57
CA GLN A 142 0.62 -4.94 40.54
C GLN A 142 1.72 -5.88 40.05
N PRO A 143 2.76 -6.16 40.85
CA PRO A 143 3.81 -7.11 40.49
C PRO A 143 3.24 -8.51 40.32
N GLY A 144 3.97 -9.32 39.54
CA GLY A 144 3.65 -10.73 39.38
C GLY A 144 4.09 -11.56 40.60
N LYS A 145 3.67 -12.83 40.57
CA LYS A 145 4.05 -13.87 41.56
C LYS A 145 4.91 -14.93 40.87
N ASN A 146 5.87 -15.48 41.58
CA ASN A 146 6.66 -16.60 41.10
C ASN A 146 5.77 -17.84 40.88
N SER A 147 5.95 -18.50 39.74
CA SER A 147 5.38 -19.83 39.52
C SER A 147 5.94 -20.83 40.54
N PRO A 148 5.15 -21.82 41.01
CA PRO A 148 5.66 -22.92 41.82
C PRO A 148 6.78 -23.70 41.13
N ASN A 149 6.80 -23.70 39.80
CA ASN A 149 7.78 -24.41 38.98
C ASN A 149 9.08 -23.62 38.70
N ARG A 150 9.12 -22.34 39.09
CA ARG A 150 10.22 -21.41 38.79
C ARG A 150 11.60 -21.88 39.25
N ASN A 151 11.62 -22.66 40.33
CA ASN A 151 12.85 -23.17 40.93
C ASN A 151 13.04 -24.69 40.69
N ARG A 152 12.36 -25.27 39.70
CA ARG A 152 12.56 -26.66 39.29
C ARG A 152 14.02 -26.90 38.94
N PRO A 153 14.62 -28.05 39.30
CA PRO A 153 16.01 -28.37 39.00
C PRO A 153 16.29 -28.35 37.48
N VAL A 154 17.49 -27.95 37.11
CA VAL A 154 17.93 -27.89 35.68
C VAL A 154 17.75 -29.23 34.97
N ALA A 155 18.13 -30.34 35.61
CA ALA A 155 18.01 -31.67 35.01
C ALA A 155 16.55 -32.04 34.71
N GLU A 156 15.62 -31.71 35.59
CA GLU A 156 14.18 -31.95 35.40
C GLU A 156 13.61 -31.05 34.28
N ASN A 157 14.02 -29.78 34.21
CA ASN A 157 13.63 -28.89 33.13
C ASN A 157 14.12 -29.38 31.77
N LEU A 158 15.35 -29.88 31.66
CA LEU A 158 15.90 -30.48 30.45
C LEU A 158 15.13 -31.72 30.01
N GLU A 159 14.83 -32.60 30.95
CA GLU A 159 14.01 -33.79 30.69
C GLU A 159 12.63 -33.40 30.15
N LEU A 160 11.93 -32.51 30.85
CA LEU A 160 10.59 -32.05 30.45
C LEU A 160 10.61 -31.35 29.09
N PHE A 161 11.58 -30.49 28.82
CA PHE A 161 11.68 -29.80 27.54
C PHE A 161 11.97 -30.77 26.38
N THR A 162 12.78 -31.79 26.62
CA THR A 162 13.02 -32.88 25.64
C THR A 162 11.73 -33.65 25.38
N ARG A 163 10.96 -33.99 26.41
CA ARG A 163 9.67 -34.68 26.29
C ARG A 163 8.60 -33.81 25.60
N MET A 164 8.64 -32.47 25.81
CA MET A 164 7.80 -31.54 25.03
C MET A 164 8.12 -31.65 23.53
N LYS A 165 9.41 -31.63 23.16
CA LYS A 165 9.86 -31.79 21.76
C LYS A 165 9.45 -33.13 21.17
N ASN A 166 9.48 -34.19 21.96
CA ASN A 166 9.09 -35.55 21.54
C ASN A 166 7.57 -35.72 21.40
N GLY A 167 6.78 -34.70 21.74
CA GLY A 167 5.31 -34.75 21.61
C GLY A 167 4.60 -35.56 22.69
N GLU A 168 5.20 -35.75 23.86
CA GLU A 168 4.62 -36.54 24.95
C GLU A 168 3.49 -35.80 25.70
N PHE A 169 3.37 -34.50 25.52
CA PHE A 169 2.39 -33.67 26.20
C PHE A 169 1.38 -33.06 25.23
N PRO A 170 0.11 -32.84 25.63
CA PRO A 170 -0.88 -32.20 24.79
C PRO A 170 -0.62 -30.70 24.63
N ASP A 171 -1.25 -30.11 23.60
CA ASP A 171 -1.21 -28.67 23.35
C ASP A 171 -1.67 -27.87 24.56
N GLY A 172 -0.95 -26.78 24.88
CA GLY A 172 -1.28 -25.89 25.97
C GLY A 172 -1.02 -26.42 27.38
N SER A 173 -0.51 -27.66 27.54
CA SER A 173 -0.25 -28.26 28.86
C SER A 173 1.04 -27.77 29.50
N MET A 174 2.04 -27.41 28.70
CA MET A 174 3.34 -26.94 29.16
C MET A 174 3.90 -25.87 28.24
N VAL A 175 4.71 -24.99 28.81
CA VAL A 175 5.47 -23.96 28.11
C VAL A 175 6.89 -23.90 28.68
N LEU A 176 7.84 -23.39 27.90
CA LEU A 176 9.15 -22.97 28.42
C LEU A 176 9.11 -21.46 28.67
N ARG A 177 9.51 -21.03 29.87
CA ARG A 177 9.57 -19.62 30.25
C ARG A 177 10.98 -19.18 30.53
N ALA A 178 11.35 -17.97 30.11
CA ALA A 178 12.57 -17.32 30.58
C ALA A 178 12.41 -16.97 32.06
N LYS A 179 13.51 -17.13 32.82
CA LYS A 179 13.56 -16.81 34.26
C LYS A 179 14.23 -15.46 34.46
N ILE A 180 13.43 -14.40 34.53
CA ILE A 180 13.91 -13.01 34.61
C ILE A 180 13.52 -12.36 35.93
N ASP A 181 12.38 -11.65 35.96
CA ASP A 181 11.91 -10.94 37.17
C ASP A 181 10.39 -10.77 37.16
N MET A 182 9.69 -11.51 38.02
CA MET A 182 8.24 -11.43 38.13
C MET A 182 7.76 -10.11 38.75
N ALA A 183 8.63 -9.32 39.38
CA ALA A 183 8.30 -8.01 39.93
C ALA A 183 8.61 -6.84 38.97
N SER A 184 9.14 -7.12 37.79
CA SER A 184 9.49 -6.08 36.80
C SER A 184 8.30 -5.16 36.52
N PRO A 185 8.50 -3.83 36.40
CA PRO A 185 7.47 -2.91 35.94
C PRO A 185 7.11 -3.18 34.46
N ASN A 186 8.03 -3.72 33.65
CA ASN A 186 7.78 -4.15 32.30
C ASN A 186 7.22 -5.59 32.30
N ILE A 187 5.97 -5.72 31.89
CA ILE A 187 5.26 -7.01 31.83
C ILE A 187 5.98 -8.03 30.95
N ASN A 188 6.65 -7.58 29.89
CA ASN A 188 7.38 -8.46 28.96
C ASN A 188 8.61 -9.12 29.62
N MET A 189 9.08 -8.59 30.77
CA MET A 189 10.19 -9.14 31.55
C MET A 189 9.73 -10.05 32.69
N ARG A 190 8.41 -10.27 32.87
CA ARG A 190 7.85 -11.13 33.93
C ARG A 190 7.80 -12.58 33.48
N ASP A 191 8.95 -13.22 33.44
CA ASP A 191 9.15 -14.62 33.04
C ASP A 191 8.32 -14.96 31.77
N PRO A 192 8.60 -14.35 30.61
CA PRO A 192 7.83 -14.55 29.39
C PRO A 192 7.95 -15.98 28.87
N VAL A 193 6.90 -16.44 28.18
CA VAL A 193 6.92 -17.70 27.47
C VAL A 193 7.84 -17.56 26.25
N ILE A 194 8.77 -18.51 26.07
CA ILE A 194 9.69 -18.56 24.92
C ILE A 194 9.44 -19.76 24.00
N TYR A 195 8.81 -20.84 24.51
CA TYR A 195 8.33 -21.98 23.72
C TYR A 195 6.96 -22.45 24.16
N ARG A 196 6.15 -22.90 23.21
CA ARG A 196 4.83 -23.49 23.42
C ARG A 196 4.69 -24.81 22.67
N ILE A 197 3.82 -25.70 23.16
CA ILE A 197 3.42 -26.91 22.44
C ILE A 197 2.30 -26.56 21.47
N ARG A 198 2.47 -26.96 20.20
CA ARG A 198 1.45 -26.80 19.16
C ARG A 198 1.57 -27.88 18.10
N ARG A 199 0.54 -28.72 17.95
CA ARG A 199 0.47 -29.75 16.92
C ARG A 199 -0.30 -29.20 15.72
N ALA A 200 0.43 -28.63 14.79
CA ALA A 200 -0.11 -28.15 13.53
C ALA A 200 0.91 -28.40 12.41
N HIS A 201 0.42 -28.69 11.22
CA HIS A 201 1.26 -28.86 10.04
C HIS A 201 1.90 -27.50 9.68
N HIS A 202 3.20 -27.47 9.63
CA HIS A 202 3.96 -26.26 9.29
C HIS A 202 4.26 -26.21 7.79
N ILE A 203 4.06 -25.08 7.14
CA ILE A 203 4.17 -24.92 5.67
C ILE A 203 5.53 -25.36 5.10
N ARG A 204 6.62 -25.34 5.89
CA ARG A 204 7.97 -25.72 5.46
C ARG A 204 8.55 -26.95 6.14
N THR A 205 8.30 -27.10 7.43
CA THR A 205 8.89 -28.20 8.19
C THR A 205 7.94 -29.37 8.37
N GLY A 206 6.68 -29.28 7.87
CA GLY A 206 5.69 -30.32 8.01
C GLY A 206 5.37 -30.61 9.47
N ASP A 207 5.40 -31.89 9.83
CA ASP A 207 5.11 -32.39 11.18
C ASP A 207 6.37 -32.65 12.01
N LYS A 208 7.55 -32.13 11.59
CA LYS A 208 8.82 -32.32 12.31
C LYS A 208 8.80 -31.77 13.72
N TRP A 209 8.09 -30.66 13.94
CA TRP A 209 8.03 -29.93 15.19
C TRP A 209 6.64 -29.96 15.81
N CYS A 210 6.55 -30.11 17.12
CA CYS A 210 5.34 -29.95 17.92
C CYS A 210 5.50 -28.91 19.03
N ILE A 211 6.70 -28.28 19.12
CA ILE A 211 6.97 -27.12 19.94
C ILE A 211 7.44 -25.99 19.04
N TYR A 212 6.98 -24.78 19.31
CA TYR A 212 7.28 -23.60 18.50
C TYR A 212 7.78 -22.46 19.41
N PRO A 213 8.86 -21.77 18.99
CA PRO A 213 9.35 -20.62 19.72
C PRO A 213 8.35 -19.45 19.60
N MET A 214 8.37 -18.58 20.61
CA MET A 214 7.61 -17.34 20.58
C MET A 214 8.36 -16.25 19.83
N TYR A 215 7.62 -15.27 19.29
CA TYR A 215 8.16 -14.17 18.51
C TYR A 215 9.36 -13.48 19.16
N ASP A 216 9.23 -13.01 20.40
CA ASP A 216 10.28 -12.23 21.08
C ASP A 216 11.60 -13.01 21.25
N TYR A 217 11.51 -14.33 21.41
CA TYR A 217 12.67 -15.19 21.50
C TYR A 217 13.28 -15.46 20.13
N THR A 218 12.46 -15.70 19.12
CA THR A 218 12.91 -16.03 17.75
C THR A 218 13.54 -14.83 17.06
N HIS A 219 12.92 -13.68 17.21
CA HIS A 219 13.23 -12.46 16.46
C HIS A 219 14.67 -11.99 16.70
N CYS A 220 15.09 -11.83 17.96
CA CYS A 220 16.42 -11.38 18.31
C CYS A 220 17.51 -12.38 17.89
N ILE A 221 17.26 -13.67 18.08
CA ILE A 221 18.23 -14.73 17.69
C ILE A 221 18.36 -14.80 16.17
N SER A 222 17.26 -14.75 15.42
CA SER A 222 17.30 -14.72 13.96
C SER A 222 18.06 -13.50 13.44
N ASP A 223 17.83 -12.32 14.02
CA ASP A 223 18.59 -11.11 13.68
C ASP A 223 20.09 -11.31 13.92
N ALA A 224 20.47 -11.92 15.05
CA ALA A 224 21.88 -12.17 15.38
C ALA A 224 22.51 -13.20 14.44
N LEU A 225 21.83 -14.30 14.11
CA LEU A 225 22.31 -15.33 13.18
C LEU A 225 22.47 -14.78 11.74
N GLU A 226 21.70 -13.78 11.37
CA GLU A 226 21.78 -13.11 10.06
C GLU A 226 22.78 -11.95 10.04
N GLY A 227 23.39 -11.60 11.17
CA GLY A 227 24.33 -10.49 11.27
C GLY A 227 23.67 -9.13 11.04
N ILE A 228 22.41 -8.99 11.44
CA ILE A 228 21.71 -7.70 11.38
C ILE A 228 22.42 -6.70 12.28
N THR A 229 22.63 -5.48 11.79
CA THR A 229 23.27 -4.40 12.57
C THR A 229 22.21 -3.51 13.22
N HIS A 230 21.19 -3.14 12.46
CA HIS A 230 20.12 -2.25 12.87
C HIS A 230 18.78 -2.97 12.69
N SER A 231 18.23 -3.44 13.80
CA SER A 231 16.93 -4.11 13.87
C SER A 231 15.82 -3.07 13.97
N ILE A 232 15.24 -2.66 12.85
CA ILE A 232 14.29 -1.55 12.80
C ILE A 232 12.86 -2.10 12.82
N CYS A 233 12.03 -1.64 13.76
CA CYS A 233 10.65 -2.06 13.93
C CYS A 233 9.73 -0.89 14.35
N THR A 234 8.44 -1.15 14.55
CA THR A 234 7.48 -0.13 14.98
C THR A 234 7.47 0.06 16.50
N LEU A 235 6.97 1.21 16.98
CA LEU A 235 6.96 1.60 18.41
C LEU A 235 6.24 0.61 19.31
N GLU A 236 5.33 -0.19 18.79
CA GLU A 236 4.65 -1.24 19.57
C GLU A 236 5.62 -2.27 20.19
N PHE A 237 6.85 -2.37 19.67
CA PHE A 237 7.90 -3.24 20.18
C PHE A 237 8.92 -2.54 21.10
N GLU A 238 8.70 -1.27 21.46
CA GLU A 238 9.65 -0.54 22.33
C GLU A 238 9.78 -1.21 23.70
N ASP A 239 8.65 -1.62 24.30
CA ASP A 239 8.64 -2.33 25.59
C ASP A 239 9.16 -3.78 25.49
N HIS A 240 9.30 -4.33 24.30
CA HIS A 240 9.88 -5.65 24.04
C HIS A 240 11.41 -5.61 23.93
N ARG A 241 12.02 -4.47 23.70
CA ARG A 241 13.48 -4.32 23.52
C ARG A 241 14.29 -4.83 24.71
N PRO A 242 13.90 -4.62 25.99
CA PRO A 242 14.64 -5.20 27.13
C PRO A 242 14.69 -6.73 27.07
N LEU A 243 13.64 -7.39 26.58
CA LEU A 243 13.63 -8.84 26.41
C LEU A 243 14.53 -9.26 25.23
N TYR A 244 14.52 -8.51 24.13
CA TYR A 244 15.41 -8.70 22.98
C TYR A 244 16.87 -8.69 23.43
N ASP A 245 17.29 -7.67 24.16
CA ASP A 245 18.66 -7.53 24.69
C ASP A 245 18.95 -8.65 25.70
N TRP A 246 18.03 -8.95 26.63
CA TRP A 246 18.23 -9.99 27.64
C TRP A 246 18.48 -11.37 27.04
N VAL A 247 17.75 -11.75 25.97
CA VAL A 247 17.96 -13.05 25.31
C VAL A 247 19.37 -13.13 24.72
N LEU A 248 19.80 -12.11 23.98
CA LEU A 248 21.12 -12.09 23.33
C LEU A 248 22.26 -12.04 24.34
N ASP A 249 22.10 -11.35 25.47
CA ASP A 249 23.10 -11.26 26.54
C ASP A 249 23.29 -12.59 27.30
N ASN A 250 22.28 -13.49 27.24
CA ASN A 250 22.30 -14.73 28.02
C ASN A 250 22.55 -16.00 27.18
N ILE A 251 22.73 -15.89 25.86
CA ILE A 251 23.10 -17.01 24.99
C ILE A 251 24.49 -16.79 24.37
N THR A 252 25.12 -17.88 23.91
CA THR A 252 26.42 -17.80 23.26
C THR A 252 26.27 -17.54 21.78
N ILE A 253 26.14 -16.26 21.41
CA ILE A 253 25.98 -15.82 20.03
C ILE A 253 26.96 -14.68 19.72
N PRO A 254 27.64 -14.67 18.54
CA PRO A 254 28.72 -13.71 18.28
C PRO A 254 28.24 -12.32 17.85
N CYS A 255 26.98 -12.17 17.44
CA CYS A 255 26.42 -10.92 16.96
C CYS A 255 25.32 -10.43 17.90
N HIS A 256 25.40 -9.16 18.29
CA HIS A 256 24.40 -8.48 19.11
C HIS A 256 23.79 -7.32 18.32
N PRO A 257 22.76 -7.56 17.51
CA PRO A 257 21.99 -6.51 16.85
C PRO A 257 21.36 -5.58 17.87
N ARG A 258 21.07 -4.34 17.46
CA ARG A 258 20.31 -3.42 18.32
C ARG A 258 18.98 -3.06 17.67
N GLN A 259 17.92 -3.10 18.48
CA GLN A 259 16.58 -2.74 18.05
C GLN A 259 16.37 -1.23 18.14
N TYR A 260 15.73 -0.66 17.11
CA TYR A 260 15.35 0.76 17.00
C TYR A 260 13.91 0.84 16.51
N GLU A 261 13.11 1.66 17.18
CA GLU A 261 11.69 1.75 16.92
C GLU A 261 11.32 3.10 16.28
N PHE A 262 10.34 3.06 15.39
CA PHE A 262 9.75 4.24 14.75
C PHE A 262 8.22 4.16 14.76
N SER A 263 7.53 5.32 14.61
CA SER A 263 6.08 5.38 14.59
C SER A 263 5.50 4.63 13.40
N ARG A 264 4.49 3.81 13.65
CA ARG A 264 3.70 3.19 12.58
C ARG A 264 2.99 4.25 11.75
N LEU A 265 2.57 3.89 10.55
CA LEU A 265 1.75 4.74 9.70
C LEU A 265 0.27 4.51 10.01
N GLU A 266 -0.39 5.55 10.44
CA GLU A 266 -1.84 5.66 10.45
C GLU A 266 -2.26 6.67 9.38
N LEU A 267 -3.28 6.34 8.60
CA LEU A 267 -3.72 7.14 7.45
C LEU A 267 -5.20 7.42 7.57
N HIS A 268 -5.60 8.69 7.44
CA HIS A 268 -7.00 9.08 7.44
C HIS A 268 -7.80 8.34 6.37
N TYR A 269 -9.08 8.12 6.63
CA TYR A 269 -10.04 7.43 5.75
C TYR A 269 -9.66 5.98 5.40
N THR A 270 -8.80 5.35 6.23
CA THR A 270 -8.39 3.96 6.05
C THR A 270 -8.42 3.19 7.36
N ILE A 271 -8.45 1.87 7.24
CA ILE A 271 -8.26 0.93 8.34
C ILE A 271 -7.12 -0.01 7.96
N THR A 272 -6.17 -0.23 8.87
CA THR A 272 -5.04 -1.15 8.67
C THR A 272 -5.16 -2.42 9.51
N SER A 273 -6.18 -2.52 10.37
CA SER A 273 -6.45 -3.72 11.16
C SER A 273 -6.79 -4.91 10.28
N LYS A 274 -5.95 -5.94 10.27
CA LYS A 274 -6.14 -7.17 9.49
C LYS A 274 -7.51 -7.81 9.71
N ARG A 275 -7.97 -7.89 10.97
CA ARG A 275 -9.28 -8.46 11.31
C ARG A 275 -10.42 -7.70 10.65
N LYS A 276 -10.37 -6.36 10.67
CA LYS A 276 -11.40 -5.50 10.07
C LYS A 276 -11.34 -5.55 8.53
N LEU A 277 -10.13 -5.59 7.95
CA LEU A 277 -9.98 -5.79 6.50
C LEU A 277 -10.52 -7.14 6.04
N LEU A 278 -10.26 -8.21 6.80
CA LEU A 278 -10.84 -9.53 6.54
C LEU A 278 -12.37 -9.51 6.62
N GLN A 279 -12.94 -8.78 7.59
CA GLN A 279 -14.39 -8.60 7.70
C GLN A 279 -14.97 -7.95 6.44
N LEU A 280 -14.35 -6.87 5.91
CA LEU A 280 -14.81 -6.24 4.67
C LEU A 280 -14.84 -7.21 3.48
N VAL A 281 -13.84 -8.08 3.38
CA VAL A 281 -13.76 -9.11 2.32
C VAL A 281 -14.84 -10.18 2.51
N ASN A 282 -14.99 -10.72 3.73
CA ASN A 282 -15.96 -11.77 4.03
C ASN A 282 -17.41 -11.29 3.87
N ASP A 283 -17.69 -10.04 4.29
CA ASP A 283 -19.01 -9.40 4.17
C ASP A 283 -19.28 -8.88 2.75
N LYS A 284 -18.35 -9.11 1.80
CA LYS A 284 -18.44 -8.67 0.40
C LYS A 284 -18.67 -7.15 0.24
N ARG A 285 -18.14 -6.35 1.17
CA ARG A 285 -18.13 -4.88 1.07
C ARG A 285 -17.12 -4.39 0.04
N VAL A 286 -16.12 -5.21 -0.21
CA VAL A 286 -15.09 -5.04 -1.24
C VAL A 286 -14.97 -6.33 -2.05
N SER A 287 -14.41 -6.26 -3.26
CA SER A 287 -14.31 -7.40 -4.18
C SER A 287 -13.25 -8.44 -3.78
N GLY A 288 -12.37 -8.11 -2.85
CA GLY A 288 -11.29 -8.96 -2.38
C GLY A 288 -10.13 -8.13 -1.82
N TRP A 289 -9.03 -8.79 -1.51
CA TRP A 289 -7.84 -8.16 -0.94
C TRP A 289 -7.15 -7.18 -1.88
N ASP A 290 -7.35 -7.32 -3.18
CA ASP A 290 -6.85 -6.41 -4.22
C ASP A 290 -7.91 -5.41 -4.72
N ASP A 291 -9.01 -5.24 -4.01
CA ASP A 291 -9.98 -4.18 -4.33
C ASP A 291 -9.27 -2.81 -4.31
N PRO A 292 -9.41 -2.00 -5.38
CA PRO A 292 -8.75 -0.70 -5.47
C PRO A 292 -9.09 0.30 -4.37
N ARG A 293 -10.08 0.03 -3.52
CA ARG A 293 -10.43 0.84 -2.34
C ARG A 293 -9.72 0.39 -1.07
N MET A 294 -9.11 -0.80 -1.09
CA MET A 294 -8.38 -1.35 0.05
C MET A 294 -7.00 -0.70 0.20
N PRO A 295 -6.52 -0.47 1.44
CA PRO A 295 -5.18 0.07 1.67
C PRO A 295 -4.08 -0.99 1.55
N THR A 296 -4.37 -2.15 1.01
CA THR A 296 -3.39 -3.19 0.70
C THR A 296 -2.50 -2.75 -0.45
N ILE A 297 -1.25 -3.21 -0.48
CA ILE A 297 -0.32 -2.90 -1.58
C ILE A 297 -0.91 -3.42 -2.90
N SER A 298 -1.49 -4.62 -2.91
CA SER A 298 -2.15 -5.19 -4.09
C SER A 298 -3.36 -4.38 -4.55
N GLY A 299 -4.16 -3.83 -3.62
CA GLY A 299 -5.29 -2.95 -3.93
C GLY A 299 -4.84 -1.59 -4.49
N MET A 300 -3.84 -0.98 -3.86
CA MET A 300 -3.25 0.28 -4.33
C MET A 300 -2.64 0.11 -5.73
N ARG A 301 -1.91 -0.98 -5.98
CA ARG A 301 -1.36 -1.32 -7.28
C ARG A 301 -2.46 -1.47 -8.34
N ARG A 302 -3.54 -2.21 -8.05
CA ARG A 302 -4.66 -2.39 -8.96
C ARG A 302 -5.41 -1.09 -9.22
N ARG A 303 -5.46 -0.17 -8.26
CA ARG A 303 -5.99 1.18 -8.45
C ARG A 303 -5.15 2.01 -9.41
N GLY A 304 -3.88 1.66 -9.57
CA GLY A 304 -2.93 2.37 -10.42
C GLY A 304 -1.99 3.30 -9.65
N TYR A 305 -1.85 3.13 -8.33
CA TYR A 305 -0.80 3.81 -7.59
C TYR A 305 0.55 3.29 -8.09
N THR A 306 1.52 4.19 -8.20
CA THR A 306 2.86 3.85 -8.70
C THR A 306 3.80 3.54 -7.54
N PRO A 307 4.74 2.60 -7.70
CA PRO A 307 5.73 2.32 -6.66
C PRO A 307 6.58 3.56 -6.34
N GLU A 308 6.90 4.39 -7.32
CA GLU A 308 7.62 5.64 -7.15
C GLU A 308 6.84 6.63 -6.31
N GLY A 309 5.54 6.79 -6.57
CA GLY A 309 4.67 7.68 -5.81
C GLY A 309 4.52 7.21 -4.35
N ILE A 310 4.45 5.89 -4.10
CA ILE A 310 4.41 5.34 -2.74
C ILE A 310 5.75 5.56 -2.02
N ARG A 311 6.90 5.36 -2.69
CA ARG A 311 8.22 5.66 -2.11
C ARG A 311 8.36 7.15 -1.79
N GLU A 312 7.91 8.03 -2.68
CA GLU A 312 7.91 9.47 -2.46
C GLU A 312 7.00 9.86 -1.29
N PHE A 313 5.82 9.26 -1.18
CA PHE A 313 4.95 9.44 -0.02
C PHE A 313 5.67 9.04 1.28
N ALA A 314 6.29 7.83 1.33
CA ALA A 314 7.04 7.37 2.49
C ALA A 314 8.19 8.34 2.86
N ARG A 315 8.87 8.92 1.86
CA ARG A 315 9.90 9.94 2.05
C ARG A 315 9.35 11.24 2.66
N ARG A 316 8.18 11.70 2.21
CA ARG A 316 7.55 12.95 2.69
C ARG A 316 7.10 12.86 4.13
N ILE A 317 6.48 11.75 4.51
CA ILE A 317 6.01 11.58 5.89
C ILE A 317 7.17 11.38 6.88
N GLY A 318 8.34 10.98 6.38
CA GLY A 318 9.54 10.83 7.18
C GLY A 318 9.48 9.72 8.23
N VAL A 319 10.45 9.74 9.14
CA VAL A 319 10.61 8.76 10.22
C VAL A 319 10.75 9.49 11.54
N SER A 320 9.85 9.23 12.48
CA SER A 320 9.84 9.83 13.82
C SER A 320 9.43 8.79 14.87
N LYS A 321 9.57 9.15 16.15
CA LYS A 321 9.00 8.40 17.27
C LYS A 321 7.62 8.93 17.71
N SER A 322 7.11 9.98 17.09
CA SER A 322 5.80 10.53 17.39
C SER A 322 4.74 9.84 16.55
N GLU A 323 3.71 9.31 17.18
CA GLU A 323 2.52 8.81 16.49
C GLU A 323 1.74 9.98 15.90
N ASN A 324 1.50 9.94 14.61
CA ASN A 324 0.73 10.93 13.88
C ASN A 324 -0.13 10.23 12.83
N ILE A 325 -1.35 10.69 12.69
CA ILE A 325 -2.23 10.26 11.60
C ILE A 325 -1.94 11.16 10.39
N VAL A 326 -1.65 10.55 9.27
CA VAL A 326 -1.29 11.23 8.02
C VAL A 326 -2.54 11.44 7.18
N ASP A 327 -2.69 12.63 6.58
CA ASP A 327 -3.79 12.88 5.65
C ASP A 327 -3.58 12.11 4.33
N MET A 328 -4.65 11.44 3.86
CA MET A 328 -4.67 10.72 2.58
C MET A 328 -4.27 11.63 1.41
N ALA A 329 -4.58 12.92 1.47
CA ALA A 329 -4.24 13.89 0.43
C ALA A 329 -2.71 13.98 0.17
N ILE A 330 -1.87 13.71 1.16
CA ILE A 330 -0.40 13.68 1.00
C ILE A 330 0.02 12.51 0.11
N MET A 331 -0.59 11.34 0.30
CA MET A 331 -0.34 10.16 -0.53
C MET A 331 -0.87 10.38 -1.95
N GLU A 332 -2.13 10.81 -2.09
CA GLU A 332 -2.74 11.12 -3.38
C GLU A 332 -1.95 12.20 -4.14
N GLY A 333 -1.39 13.18 -3.41
CA GLY A 333 -0.51 14.21 -3.95
C GLY A 333 0.77 13.65 -4.54
N ALA A 334 1.45 12.75 -3.81
CA ALA A 334 2.67 12.10 -4.30
C ALA A 334 2.43 11.26 -5.55
N ILE A 335 1.32 10.50 -5.57
CA ILE A 335 0.90 9.72 -6.74
C ILE A 335 0.60 10.63 -7.93
N ARG A 336 -0.11 11.75 -7.69
CA ARG A 336 -0.48 12.70 -8.75
C ARG A 336 0.75 13.34 -9.40
N GLU A 337 1.71 13.75 -8.60
CA GLU A 337 2.97 14.35 -9.09
C GLU A 337 3.79 13.35 -9.91
N ASP A 338 3.88 12.10 -9.47
CA ASP A 338 4.56 11.05 -10.23
C ASP A 338 3.87 10.79 -11.57
N LEU A 339 2.54 10.68 -11.57
CA LEU A 339 1.75 10.45 -12.78
C LEU A 339 1.76 11.66 -13.74
N GLU A 340 1.86 12.90 -13.24
CA GLU A 340 2.00 14.09 -14.10
C GLU A 340 3.24 14.00 -14.99
N ALA A 341 4.32 13.43 -14.49
CA ALA A 341 5.57 13.31 -15.21
C ALA A 341 5.59 12.14 -16.20
N ARG A 342 4.81 11.07 -15.97
CA ARG A 342 4.97 9.83 -16.73
C ARG A 342 3.74 9.35 -17.49
N ALA A 343 2.54 9.89 -17.22
CA ALA A 343 1.32 9.38 -17.84
C ALA A 343 1.06 10.04 -19.21
N PRO A 344 1.00 9.27 -20.30
CA PRO A 344 0.51 9.77 -21.59
C PRO A 344 -0.89 10.37 -21.44
N ARG A 345 -1.14 11.45 -22.16
CA ARG A 345 -2.44 12.16 -22.16
C ARG A 345 -3.30 11.72 -23.32
N VAL A 346 -4.54 11.37 -23.02
CA VAL A 346 -5.57 11.03 -24.01
C VAL A 346 -6.90 11.64 -23.59
N MET A 347 -7.83 11.73 -24.50
CA MET A 347 -9.19 12.18 -24.19
C MET A 347 -10.10 10.98 -23.95
N ALA A 348 -11.01 11.13 -23.00
CA ALA A 348 -12.09 10.20 -22.70
C ALA A 348 -13.37 10.97 -22.40
N ILE A 349 -14.53 10.35 -22.59
CA ILE A 349 -15.84 10.90 -22.29
C ILE A 349 -16.55 9.93 -21.36
N ILE A 350 -16.90 10.40 -20.19
CA ILE A 350 -17.56 9.61 -19.13
C ILE A 350 -19.08 9.76 -19.17
N ASN A 351 -19.56 10.99 -19.39
CA ASN A 351 -20.97 11.33 -19.49
C ASN A 351 -21.28 11.94 -20.86
N PRO A 352 -21.49 11.11 -21.92
CA PRO A 352 -21.51 11.57 -23.30
C PRO A 352 -22.77 12.37 -23.64
N LEU A 353 -22.58 13.56 -24.22
CA LEU A 353 -23.57 14.31 -24.96
C LEU A 353 -23.20 14.28 -26.46
N LYS A 354 -24.13 13.86 -27.29
CA LYS A 354 -23.95 13.81 -28.75
C LYS A 354 -23.88 15.21 -29.34
N VAL A 355 -22.94 15.41 -30.25
CA VAL A 355 -22.83 16.64 -31.08
C VAL A 355 -22.81 16.23 -32.54
N THR A 356 -23.67 16.87 -33.36
CA THR A 356 -23.64 16.72 -34.82
C THR A 356 -23.08 17.99 -35.44
N ILE A 357 -22.00 17.86 -36.21
CA ILE A 357 -21.40 18.98 -36.97
C ILE A 357 -22.19 19.17 -38.26
N THR A 358 -22.70 20.38 -38.48
CA THR A 358 -23.58 20.72 -39.59
C THR A 358 -22.77 21.05 -40.88
N ASN A 359 -21.51 21.44 -40.73
CA ASN A 359 -20.58 21.77 -41.81
C ASN A 359 -19.26 20.94 -41.75
N PRO A 360 -19.32 19.58 -41.80
CA PRO A 360 -18.14 18.74 -41.58
C PRO A 360 -17.20 18.69 -42.79
N ASP A 361 -17.59 19.21 -43.95
CA ASP A 361 -16.82 19.12 -45.16
C ASP A 361 -15.43 19.74 -45.00
N SER A 362 -14.40 19.07 -45.50
CA SER A 362 -13.00 19.47 -45.36
C SER A 362 -12.42 19.44 -43.93
N ALA A 363 -13.15 18.91 -42.95
CA ALA A 363 -12.60 18.71 -41.59
C ALA A 363 -11.50 17.63 -41.59
N GLN A 364 -10.42 17.91 -40.88
CA GLN A 364 -9.22 17.09 -40.90
C GLN A 364 -8.91 16.52 -39.51
N ALA A 365 -8.37 15.29 -39.47
CA ALA A 365 -7.71 14.76 -38.28
C ALA A 365 -6.45 15.57 -37.98
N ARG A 366 -6.05 15.55 -36.73
CA ARG A 366 -4.81 16.20 -36.29
C ARG A 366 -3.98 15.26 -35.45
N GLU A 367 -2.68 15.39 -35.52
CA GLU A 367 -1.77 14.78 -34.56
C GLU A 367 -1.67 15.63 -33.30
N ALA A 368 -1.63 14.96 -32.17
CA ALA A 368 -1.41 15.54 -30.86
C ALA A 368 -0.31 14.75 -30.11
N ASP A 369 0.49 15.44 -29.33
CA ASP A 369 1.50 14.81 -28.50
C ASP A 369 0.84 14.02 -27.37
N PHE A 370 1.40 12.87 -27.02
CA PHE A 370 0.95 12.13 -25.84
C PHE A 370 1.30 12.88 -24.54
N HIS A 371 2.36 13.69 -24.55
CA HIS A 371 2.73 14.48 -23.38
C HIS A 371 3.38 15.80 -23.80
N PRO A 372 3.01 16.94 -23.19
CA PRO A 372 3.51 18.26 -23.63
C PRO A 372 5.00 18.47 -23.35
N SER A 373 5.57 17.79 -22.35
CA SER A 373 6.97 17.93 -21.91
C SER A 373 7.82 16.70 -22.23
N HIS A 374 7.23 15.64 -22.78
CA HIS A 374 7.88 14.36 -23.06
C HIS A 374 7.64 13.93 -24.51
N PRO A 375 8.34 14.55 -25.50
CA PRO A 375 8.19 14.22 -26.91
C PRO A 375 8.55 12.77 -27.23
N GLU A 376 9.35 12.11 -26.39
CA GLU A 376 9.69 10.69 -26.48
C GLU A 376 8.48 9.75 -26.34
N PHE A 377 7.38 10.20 -25.77
CA PHE A 377 6.13 9.42 -25.72
C PHE A 377 5.44 9.36 -27.09
N GLY A 378 5.90 10.17 -28.05
CA GLY A 378 5.38 10.17 -29.39
C GLY A 378 4.08 10.96 -29.55
N ARG A 379 3.41 10.72 -30.67
CA ARG A 379 2.20 11.43 -31.10
C ARG A 379 1.10 10.45 -31.43
N ARG A 380 -0.15 10.93 -31.36
CA ARG A 380 -1.35 10.19 -31.71
C ARG A 380 -2.19 10.98 -32.70
N VAL A 381 -2.92 10.27 -33.55
CA VAL A 381 -3.92 10.87 -34.43
C VAL A 381 -5.21 11.07 -33.65
N VAL A 382 -5.73 12.30 -33.65
CA VAL A 382 -7.04 12.66 -33.14
C VAL A 382 -7.99 12.81 -34.35
N PRO A 383 -8.76 11.76 -34.68
CA PRO A 383 -9.62 11.76 -35.84
C PRO A 383 -10.82 12.69 -35.62
N PHE A 384 -11.25 13.39 -36.66
CA PHE A 384 -12.45 14.22 -36.67
C PHE A 384 -13.56 13.52 -37.45
N GLY A 385 -14.81 13.76 -37.07
CA GLY A 385 -15.97 13.18 -37.74
C GLY A 385 -17.19 14.08 -37.68
N LYS A 386 -18.24 13.70 -38.40
CA LYS A 386 -19.52 14.43 -38.40
C LYS A 386 -20.22 14.39 -37.04
N GLU A 387 -20.12 13.28 -36.35
CA GLU A 387 -20.69 13.11 -35.02
C GLU A 387 -19.57 13.02 -33.96
N LEU A 388 -19.74 13.77 -32.88
CA LEU A 388 -18.80 13.84 -31.77
C LEU A 388 -19.51 13.51 -30.45
N PHE A 389 -18.71 13.14 -29.45
CA PHE A 389 -19.12 13.14 -28.04
C PHE A 389 -18.35 14.23 -27.29
N ILE A 390 -19.06 14.95 -26.41
CA ILE A 390 -18.48 15.83 -25.40
C ILE A 390 -19.02 15.41 -24.03
N GLU A 391 -18.44 15.90 -22.94
CA GLU A 391 -19.07 15.74 -21.60
C GLU A 391 -20.38 16.55 -21.55
N ALA A 392 -21.45 15.95 -21.05
CA ALA A 392 -22.73 16.65 -20.88
C ALA A 392 -22.58 17.89 -19.98
N ASP A 393 -21.69 17.82 -18.98
CA ASP A 393 -21.37 18.92 -18.07
C ASP A 393 -20.58 20.07 -18.73
N ASP A 394 -20.11 19.90 -19.96
CA ASP A 394 -19.47 20.96 -20.74
C ASP A 394 -20.46 21.82 -21.53
N PHE A 395 -21.78 21.54 -21.43
CA PHE A 395 -22.82 22.31 -22.06
C PHE A 395 -23.80 22.86 -21.02
N ALA A 396 -24.22 24.12 -21.21
CA ALA A 396 -25.32 24.73 -20.50
C ALA A 396 -26.18 25.57 -21.47
N GLU A 397 -27.51 25.48 -21.40
CA GLU A 397 -28.42 26.30 -22.23
C GLU A 397 -28.30 27.79 -21.87
N VAL A 398 -28.21 28.06 -20.56
CA VAL A 398 -28.01 29.41 -20.01
C VAL A 398 -26.66 29.42 -19.30
N SER A 399 -25.80 30.39 -19.64
CA SER A 399 -24.49 30.53 -19.07
C SER A 399 -24.50 30.82 -17.57
N PRO A 400 -24.04 29.91 -16.70
CA PRO A 400 -23.82 30.24 -15.29
C PRO A 400 -22.74 31.31 -15.10
N PRO A 401 -22.73 32.06 -13.98
CA PRO A 401 -21.66 32.99 -13.68
C PRO A 401 -20.27 32.33 -13.76
N GLY A 402 -19.32 32.97 -14.48
CA GLY A 402 -17.96 32.45 -14.65
C GLY A 402 -17.81 31.27 -15.64
N TRP A 403 -18.87 30.89 -16.34
CA TRP A 403 -18.86 29.78 -17.29
C TRP A 403 -17.87 30.00 -18.44
N LYS A 404 -17.04 29.03 -18.71
CA LYS A 404 -16.05 29.07 -19.80
C LYS A 404 -16.16 27.84 -20.71
N ARG A 405 -17.33 27.23 -20.78
CA ARG A 405 -17.63 26.05 -21.59
C ARG A 405 -18.72 26.40 -22.61
N LEU A 406 -19.23 25.41 -23.33
CA LEU A 406 -20.19 25.60 -24.40
C LEU A 406 -21.57 26.06 -23.87
N THR A 407 -22.18 27.00 -24.61
CA THR A 407 -23.57 27.43 -24.40
C THR A 407 -24.30 27.48 -25.72
N LEU A 408 -25.63 27.54 -25.68
CA LEU A 408 -26.42 27.78 -26.89
C LEU A 408 -26.02 29.15 -27.53
N GLY A 409 -25.68 29.12 -28.80
CA GLY A 409 -25.13 30.28 -29.53
C GLY A 409 -23.65 30.62 -29.20
N GLY A 410 -23.07 29.96 -28.21
CA GLY A 410 -21.69 30.20 -27.77
C GLY A 410 -20.64 29.39 -28.51
N GLU A 411 -19.39 29.81 -28.37
CA GLU A 411 -18.22 29.15 -28.97
C GLU A 411 -17.31 28.55 -27.90
N VAL A 412 -16.70 27.41 -28.24
CA VAL A 412 -15.67 26.76 -27.45
C VAL A 412 -14.61 26.15 -28.36
N ARG A 413 -13.36 26.04 -27.90
CA ARG A 413 -12.35 25.28 -28.61
C ARG A 413 -12.47 23.79 -28.28
N LEU A 414 -12.58 22.97 -29.30
CA LEU A 414 -12.32 21.54 -29.21
C LEU A 414 -10.81 21.32 -29.08
N ARG A 415 -10.39 20.64 -28.02
CA ARG A 415 -8.97 20.42 -27.71
C ARG A 415 -8.23 19.77 -28.89
N HIS A 416 -7.08 20.30 -29.26
CA HIS A 416 -6.31 19.88 -30.44
C HIS A 416 -7.05 20.02 -31.78
N SER A 417 -8.15 20.76 -31.86
CA SER A 417 -8.96 20.83 -33.10
C SER A 417 -9.52 22.23 -33.34
N TYR A 418 -10.72 22.33 -33.86
CA TYR A 418 -11.39 23.55 -34.30
C TYR A 418 -12.05 24.33 -33.13
N VAL A 419 -12.38 25.57 -33.40
CA VAL A 419 -13.43 26.29 -32.64
C VAL A 419 -14.80 25.81 -33.13
N MET A 420 -15.69 25.48 -32.20
CA MET A 420 -17.03 24.98 -32.44
C MET A 420 -18.04 25.93 -31.82
N ARG A 421 -19.13 26.20 -32.52
CA ARG A 421 -20.28 26.96 -32.06
C ARG A 421 -21.51 26.05 -31.94
N CYS A 422 -22.28 26.19 -30.86
CA CYS A 422 -23.56 25.51 -30.72
C CYS A 422 -24.69 26.33 -31.34
N ASP A 423 -25.30 25.80 -32.40
CA ASP A 423 -26.35 26.48 -33.15
C ASP A 423 -27.76 26.08 -32.64
N GLU A 424 -27.93 24.81 -32.22
CA GLU A 424 -29.23 24.27 -31.77
C GLU A 424 -29.02 23.22 -30.67
N ALA A 425 -29.87 23.19 -29.65
CA ALA A 425 -29.96 22.13 -28.66
C ALA A 425 -31.25 21.32 -28.87
N VAL A 426 -31.09 20.03 -29.19
CA VAL A 426 -32.21 19.10 -29.41
C VAL A 426 -32.54 18.43 -28.08
N LYS A 427 -33.85 18.45 -27.76
CA LYS A 427 -34.38 17.89 -26.49
C LYS A 427 -35.24 16.67 -26.76
N ASP A 428 -35.25 15.78 -25.79
CA ASP A 428 -36.21 14.67 -25.74
C ASP A 428 -37.59 15.14 -25.23
N ALA A 429 -38.55 14.20 -25.17
CA ALA A 429 -39.91 14.47 -24.69
C ALA A 429 -39.98 14.93 -23.23
N ALA A 430 -38.93 14.68 -22.44
CA ALA A 430 -38.84 15.13 -21.04
C ALA A 430 -38.14 16.49 -20.90
N GLY A 431 -37.76 17.12 -22.04
CA GLY A 431 -37.08 18.42 -22.07
C GLY A 431 -35.57 18.35 -21.79
N LYS A 432 -35.01 17.17 -21.67
CA LYS A 432 -33.55 16.96 -21.49
C LYS A 432 -32.83 17.12 -22.83
N VAL A 433 -31.73 17.85 -22.84
CA VAL A 433 -30.87 17.96 -24.02
C VAL A 433 -30.19 16.61 -24.30
N VAL A 434 -30.37 16.09 -25.51
CA VAL A 434 -29.84 14.78 -25.96
C VAL A 434 -28.87 14.90 -27.12
N GLU A 435 -28.90 16.01 -27.85
CA GLU A 435 -28.00 16.28 -28.97
C GLU A 435 -27.80 17.78 -29.14
N LEU A 436 -26.62 18.17 -29.59
CA LEU A 436 -26.30 19.51 -30.05
C LEU A 436 -26.04 19.51 -31.55
N LYS A 437 -26.57 20.47 -32.29
CA LYS A 437 -26.16 20.77 -33.66
C LYS A 437 -25.21 21.94 -33.60
N CYS A 438 -23.99 21.72 -34.12
CA CYS A 438 -22.91 22.66 -34.01
C CYS A 438 -22.25 22.89 -35.39
N SER A 439 -21.66 24.06 -35.58
CA SER A 439 -20.81 24.38 -36.69
C SER A 439 -19.37 24.60 -36.26
N ILE A 440 -18.39 24.31 -37.13
CA ILE A 440 -16.97 24.54 -36.88
C ILE A 440 -16.42 25.68 -37.74
N ASP A 441 -15.48 26.41 -37.18
CA ASP A 441 -14.69 27.40 -37.92
C ASP A 441 -13.45 26.73 -38.49
N HIS A 442 -13.51 26.41 -39.81
CA HIS A 442 -12.45 25.70 -40.53
C HIS A 442 -11.08 26.42 -40.49
N GLY A 443 -11.10 27.76 -40.35
CA GLY A 443 -9.88 28.57 -40.24
C GLY A 443 -9.12 28.40 -38.93
N THR A 444 -9.67 27.65 -37.95
CA THR A 444 -9.16 27.61 -36.56
C THR A 444 -8.47 26.30 -36.19
N LEU A 445 -8.19 25.40 -37.13
CA LEU A 445 -7.50 24.14 -36.80
C LEU A 445 -6.15 24.44 -36.14
N GLY A 446 -6.07 24.22 -34.83
CA GLY A 446 -4.86 24.42 -34.05
C GLY A 446 -4.37 25.85 -33.89
N LYS A 447 -5.16 26.85 -34.30
CA LYS A 447 -4.86 28.27 -34.11
C LYS A 447 -6.07 29.07 -33.65
N ASN A 448 -5.84 30.22 -33.02
CA ASN A 448 -6.91 31.07 -32.57
C ASN A 448 -7.65 31.73 -33.76
N PRO A 449 -8.96 31.98 -33.61
CA PRO A 449 -9.70 32.75 -34.62
C PRO A 449 -9.23 34.20 -34.66
N GLU A 450 -9.32 34.81 -35.86
CA GLU A 450 -8.99 36.22 -36.04
C GLU A 450 -10.13 37.10 -35.50
N GLY A 451 -9.77 38.23 -34.90
CA GLY A 451 -10.70 39.26 -34.46
C GLY A 451 -11.60 38.94 -33.29
N ARG A 452 -11.52 37.73 -32.70
CA ARG A 452 -12.29 37.34 -31.51
C ARG A 452 -11.52 36.39 -30.59
N LYS A 453 -11.88 36.38 -29.32
CA LYS A 453 -11.27 35.53 -28.28
C LYS A 453 -12.27 34.45 -27.84
N VAL A 454 -11.89 33.18 -28.01
CA VAL A 454 -12.61 32.02 -27.46
C VAL A 454 -11.99 31.64 -26.11
N LYS A 455 -12.81 31.64 -25.06
CA LYS A 455 -12.32 31.54 -23.66
C LYS A 455 -12.26 30.11 -23.14
N GLY A 456 -12.96 29.15 -23.75
CA GLY A 456 -13.08 27.78 -23.25
C GLY A 456 -12.38 26.77 -24.13
N VAL A 457 -11.89 25.70 -23.51
CA VAL A 457 -11.39 24.50 -24.20
C VAL A 457 -12.08 23.29 -23.57
N ILE A 458 -12.71 22.46 -24.37
CA ILE A 458 -13.31 21.19 -23.93
C ILE A 458 -12.66 20.02 -24.65
N HIS A 459 -12.62 18.86 -24.03
CA HIS A 459 -12.24 17.60 -24.66
C HIS A 459 -13.43 16.96 -25.37
N TRP A 460 -13.18 16.08 -26.28
CA TRP A 460 -14.18 15.53 -27.19
C TRP A 460 -13.67 14.26 -27.85
N LEU A 461 -14.55 13.46 -28.41
CA LEU A 461 -14.18 12.29 -29.22
C LEU A 461 -15.02 12.23 -30.49
N SER A 462 -14.41 11.77 -31.60
CA SER A 462 -15.17 11.39 -32.80
C SER A 462 -15.94 10.10 -32.53
N ARG A 463 -17.26 10.13 -32.63
CA ARG A 463 -18.14 8.99 -32.36
C ARG A 463 -17.78 7.76 -33.21
N ALA A 464 -17.40 7.98 -34.47
CA ALA A 464 -17.05 6.91 -35.40
C ALA A 464 -15.74 6.17 -35.03
N HIS A 465 -14.86 6.81 -34.23
CA HIS A 465 -13.53 6.31 -33.94
C HIS A 465 -13.33 6.02 -32.42
N ALA A 466 -14.24 6.51 -31.59
CA ALA A 466 -14.17 6.26 -30.15
C ALA A 466 -14.46 4.79 -29.82
N LEU A 467 -13.78 4.29 -28.83
CA LEU A 467 -13.95 2.91 -28.34
C LEU A 467 -14.74 2.92 -27.02
N PRO A 468 -15.71 1.99 -26.87
CA PRO A 468 -16.42 1.85 -25.62
C PRO A 468 -15.48 1.30 -24.53
N ALA A 469 -15.61 1.83 -23.31
CA ALA A 469 -14.80 1.40 -22.18
C ALA A 469 -15.63 1.41 -20.89
N GLU A 470 -15.36 0.42 -20.03
CA GLU A 470 -15.81 0.44 -18.64
C GLU A 470 -14.87 1.33 -17.84
N ILE A 471 -15.40 2.35 -17.21
CA ILE A 471 -14.63 3.32 -16.42
C ILE A 471 -15.10 3.23 -14.97
N ARG A 472 -14.17 2.88 -14.08
CA ARG A 472 -14.39 2.70 -12.65
C ARG A 472 -13.88 3.92 -11.90
N LEU A 473 -14.80 4.69 -11.37
CA LEU A 473 -14.53 5.91 -10.61
C LEU A 473 -14.38 5.54 -9.14
N TYR A 474 -13.18 5.16 -8.74
CA TYR A 474 -12.87 4.86 -7.33
C TYR A 474 -12.70 6.14 -6.52
N ASP A 475 -13.18 6.11 -5.29
CA ASP A 475 -12.97 7.14 -4.27
C ASP A 475 -12.55 6.51 -2.94
N ARG A 476 -12.49 7.31 -1.86
CA ARG A 476 -12.15 6.83 -0.52
C ARG A 476 -13.19 5.86 -0.01
N LEU A 477 -12.75 4.79 0.65
CA LEU A 477 -13.64 3.73 1.14
C LEU A 477 -14.50 4.19 2.32
N PHE A 478 -14.01 5.15 3.12
CA PHE A 478 -14.72 5.67 4.29
C PHE A 478 -15.00 7.17 4.15
N THR A 479 -16.07 7.62 4.82
CA THR A 479 -16.52 9.02 4.81
C THR A 479 -15.89 9.84 5.93
N VAL A 480 -15.36 9.21 6.99
CA VAL A 480 -14.77 9.87 8.16
C VAL A 480 -13.27 9.64 8.23
N PRO A 481 -12.50 10.60 8.79
CA PRO A 481 -11.05 10.47 8.88
C PRO A 481 -10.57 9.24 9.65
N GLU A 482 -11.22 8.90 10.75
CA GLU A 482 -10.84 7.81 11.66
C GLU A 482 -12.02 6.83 11.82
N PRO A 483 -12.22 5.89 10.87
CA PRO A 483 -13.42 5.05 10.83
C PRO A 483 -13.58 4.11 12.03
N ASP A 484 -12.51 3.79 12.73
CA ASP A 484 -12.46 2.83 13.83
C ASP A 484 -12.02 3.44 15.19
N ALA A 485 -12.07 4.77 15.31
CA ALA A 485 -11.72 5.47 16.54
C ALA A 485 -12.69 5.15 17.69
N ASP A 486 -13.99 5.09 17.41
CA ASP A 486 -15.01 4.70 18.39
C ASP A 486 -15.20 3.18 18.38
N ARG A 487 -14.89 2.54 19.51
CA ARG A 487 -14.99 1.08 19.67
C ARG A 487 -16.43 0.57 19.80
N ASP A 488 -17.34 1.45 20.16
CA ASP A 488 -18.76 1.13 20.38
C ASP A 488 -19.57 1.26 19.08
N VAL A 489 -18.97 1.83 18.02
CA VAL A 489 -19.58 2.00 16.72
C VAL A 489 -18.98 1.01 15.73
N ASP A 490 -19.82 0.28 14.98
CA ASP A 490 -19.35 -0.55 13.88
C ASP A 490 -18.73 0.33 12.78
N PHE A 491 -17.46 0.17 12.51
CA PHE A 491 -16.72 0.91 11.48
C PHE A 491 -17.37 0.80 10.09
N CYS A 492 -18.14 -0.26 9.81
CA CYS A 492 -18.89 -0.42 8.58
C CYS A 492 -19.96 0.65 8.37
N ASN A 493 -20.41 1.32 9.43
CA ASN A 493 -21.37 2.44 9.33
C ASN A 493 -20.76 3.67 8.65
N HIS A 494 -19.42 3.74 8.59
CA HIS A 494 -18.67 4.82 7.96
C HIS A 494 -18.25 4.53 6.51
N LEU A 495 -18.71 3.40 5.94
CA LEU A 495 -18.42 3.10 4.53
C LEU A 495 -19.05 4.16 3.61
N ASN A 496 -18.26 4.59 2.63
CA ASN A 496 -18.69 5.54 1.61
C ASN A 496 -19.50 4.80 0.51
N PRO A 497 -20.81 5.01 0.40
CA PRO A 497 -21.64 4.36 -0.61
C PRO A 497 -21.25 4.76 -2.04
N ALA A 498 -20.61 5.92 -2.21
CA ALA A 498 -20.12 6.43 -3.49
C ALA A 498 -18.65 6.07 -3.76
N SER A 499 -18.04 5.17 -2.95
CA SER A 499 -16.63 4.79 -3.10
C SER A 499 -16.29 4.13 -4.43
N LEU A 500 -17.28 3.67 -5.19
CA LEU A 500 -17.15 3.13 -6.53
C LEU A 500 -18.40 3.46 -7.36
N ALA A 501 -18.17 4.15 -8.48
CA ALA A 501 -19.17 4.26 -9.56
C ALA A 501 -18.60 3.62 -10.82
N VAL A 502 -19.38 2.75 -11.45
CA VAL A 502 -19.00 2.10 -12.72
C VAL A 502 -19.84 2.70 -13.84
N VAL A 503 -19.18 3.30 -14.83
CA VAL A 503 -19.85 3.94 -15.95
C VAL A 503 -19.35 3.36 -17.28
N GLN A 504 -20.24 3.38 -18.29
CA GLN A 504 -19.84 3.10 -19.66
C GLN A 504 -19.47 4.42 -20.34
N GLY A 505 -18.20 4.54 -20.69
CA GLY A 505 -17.66 5.73 -21.34
C GLY A 505 -17.05 5.41 -22.70
N TRP A 506 -16.40 6.40 -23.25
CA TRP A 506 -15.72 6.35 -24.54
C TRP A 506 -14.30 6.86 -24.41
N VAL A 507 -13.35 6.21 -25.10
CA VAL A 507 -11.93 6.57 -25.08
C VAL A 507 -11.38 6.71 -26.48
N GLU A 508 -10.25 7.42 -26.64
CA GLU A 508 -9.54 7.51 -27.92
C GLU A 508 -9.10 6.13 -28.42
N ALA A 509 -9.10 5.93 -29.74
CA ALA A 509 -8.61 4.70 -30.36
C ALA A 509 -7.13 4.41 -30.03
N ALA A 510 -6.36 5.43 -29.69
CA ALA A 510 -4.94 5.32 -29.34
C ALA A 510 -4.68 4.41 -28.11
N VAL A 511 -5.68 4.14 -27.28
CA VAL A 511 -5.53 3.25 -26.11
C VAL A 511 -6.00 1.81 -26.37
N LYS A 512 -6.36 1.48 -27.62
CA LYS A 512 -6.95 0.17 -27.99
C LYS A 512 -6.11 -1.02 -27.52
N ASP A 513 -4.81 -0.95 -27.72
CA ASP A 513 -3.88 -2.04 -27.47
C ASP A 513 -3.08 -1.83 -26.17
N ALA A 514 -3.56 -0.95 -25.30
CA ALA A 514 -2.97 -0.75 -23.96
C ALA A 514 -2.94 -2.07 -23.20
N VAL A 515 -1.82 -2.38 -22.58
CA VAL A 515 -1.70 -3.58 -21.71
C VAL A 515 -2.20 -3.27 -20.29
N PRO A 516 -2.55 -4.29 -19.46
CA PRO A 516 -2.87 -4.06 -18.06
C PRO A 516 -1.80 -3.27 -17.31
N GLU A 517 -2.20 -2.48 -16.33
CA GLU A 517 -1.35 -1.61 -15.52
C GLU A 517 -0.72 -0.43 -16.30
N THR A 518 -1.25 -0.07 -17.48
CA THR A 518 -0.83 1.13 -18.22
C THR A 518 -1.57 2.36 -17.69
N HIS A 519 -0.81 3.42 -17.40
CA HIS A 519 -1.34 4.67 -16.87
C HIS A 519 -1.61 5.68 -17.99
N TYR A 520 -2.68 6.46 -17.83
CA TYR A 520 -3.04 7.59 -18.69
C TYR A 520 -3.56 8.76 -17.87
N GLN A 521 -3.30 9.97 -18.31
CA GLN A 521 -4.09 11.11 -17.94
C GLN A 521 -5.28 11.22 -18.90
N PHE A 522 -6.51 11.02 -18.41
CA PHE A 522 -7.69 11.44 -19.18
C PHE A 522 -7.83 12.95 -19.00
N GLU A 523 -7.56 13.67 -20.08
CA GLU A 523 -7.45 15.12 -20.05
C GLU A 523 -8.68 15.77 -19.44
N ARG A 524 -8.47 16.65 -18.45
CA ARG A 524 -9.47 17.32 -17.63
C ARG A 524 -10.24 16.44 -16.62
N LEU A 525 -10.10 15.13 -16.65
CA LEU A 525 -10.84 14.20 -15.78
C LEU A 525 -10.01 13.65 -14.62
N GLY A 526 -8.79 13.19 -14.86
CA GLY A 526 -7.96 12.58 -13.84
C GLY A 526 -6.90 11.64 -14.40
N TYR A 527 -6.28 10.87 -13.51
CA TYR A 527 -5.35 9.80 -13.88
C TYR A 527 -6.06 8.46 -13.75
N PHE A 528 -5.86 7.62 -14.74
CA PHE A 528 -6.49 6.32 -14.88
C PHE A 528 -5.46 5.26 -15.21
N CYS A 529 -5.73 4.04 -14.75
CA CYS A 529 -4.90 2.88 -15.02
C CYS A 529 -5.76 1.77 -15.61
N THR A 530 -5.26 1.06 -16.63
CA THR A 530 -5.94 -0.14 -17.15
C THR A 530 -5.96 -1.21 -16.06
N ASP A 531 -7.14 -1.81 -15.82
CA ASP A 531 -7.32 -2.78 -14.74
C ASP A 531 -6.44 -4.01 -14.94
N ARG A 532 -5.72 -4.40 -13.90
CA ARG A 532 -4.79 -5.54 -13.93
C ARG A 532 -5.44 -6.87 -14.28
N ARG A 533 -6.72 -7.08 -13.88
CA ARG A 533 -7.42 -8.36 -14.02
C ARG A 533 -8.44 -8.37 -15.16
N ASP A 534 -9.17 -7.29 -15.31
CA ASP A 534 -10.37 -7.25 -16.15
C ASP A 534 -10.12 -6.61 -17.52
N HIS A 535 -9.02 -5.86 -17.66
CA HIS A 535 -8.66 -5.22 -18.93
C HIS A 535 -8.07 -6.25 -19.91
N GLN A 536 -8.58 -6.24 -21.13
CA GLN A 536 -8.12 -7.09 -22.23
C GLN A 536 -7.85 -6.22 -23.47
N PRO A 537 -6.58 -6.08 -23.89
CA PRO A 537 -6.21 -5.29 -25.06
C PRO A 537 -7.05 -5.64 -26.29
N GLY A 538 -7.53 -4.64 -26.98
CA GLY A 538 -8.30 -4.79 -28.22
C GLY A 538 -9.73 -5.32 -28.07
N SER A 539 -10.14 -5.82 -26.89
CA SER A 539 -11.46 -6.45 -26.71
C SER A 539 -12.28 -5.87 -25.57
N ARG A 540 -11.76 -5.78 -24.36
CA ARG A 540 -12.46 -5.22 -23.19
C ARG A 540 -11.59 -4.17 -22.54
N LEU A 541 -11.93 -2.92 -22.74
CA LEU A 541 -11.21 -1.79 -22.16
C LEU A 541 -11.79 -1.45 -20.78
N VAL A 542 -10.99 -1.58 -19.73
CA VAL A 542 -11.38 -1.29 -18.35
C VAL A 542 -10.36 -0.37 -17.72
N PHE A 543 -10.81 0.79 -17.23
CA PHE A 543 -9.95 1.81 -16.62
C PHE A 543 -10.39 2.11 -15.20
N ASN A 544 -9.44 2.06 -14.28
CA ASN A 544 -9.61 2.43 -12.88
C ASN A 544 -9.14 3.88 -12.67
N ARG A 545 -9.95 4.74 -12.08
CA ARG A 545 -9.52 6.07 -11.66
C ARG A 545 -8.51 5.92 -10.51
N THR A 546 -7.28 6.34 -10.75
CA THR A 546 -6.20 6.33 -9.76
C THR A 546 -6.36 7.50 -8.80
N VAL A 547 -6.28 8.73 -9.32
CA VAL A 547 -6.48 9.98 -8.57
C VAL A 547 -7.10 11.04 -9.48
N THR A 548 -7.77 12.03 -8.89
CA THR A 548 -8.26 13.22 -9.58
C THR A 548 -7.12 14.18 -9.91
N LEU A 549 -7.32 15.13 -10.85
CA LEU A 549 -6.30 16.13 -11.19
C LEU A 549 -5.98 17.10 -10.04
N LYS A 550 -6.93 17.29 -9.14
CA LYS A 550 -6.79 18.11 -7.93
C LYS A 550 -7.48 17.39 -6.80
N ASP A 551 -7.06 17.65 -5.56
CA ASP A 551 -7.83 17.19 -4.42
C ASP A 551 -9.19 17.89 -4.41
N SER A 552 -10.25 17.11 -4.56
CA SER A 552 -11.65 17.58 -4.56
C SER A 552 -12.42 17.13 -3.32
N TRP A 553 -11.83 16.26 -2.47
CA TRP A 553 -12.53 15.64 -1.35
C TRP A 553 -13.13 16.63 -0.35
N THR A 554 -12.35 17.65 0.02
CA THR A 554 -12.82 18.68 0.97
C THR A 554 -13.88 19.63 0.41
N LYS A 555 -14.05 19.69 -0.92
CA LYS A 555 -15.03 20.55 -1.60
C LYS A 555 -16.39 19.90 -1.79
N GLU A 556 -16.44 18.57 -1.79
CA GLU A 556 -17.68 17.82 -1.99
C GLU A 556 -18.44 17.58 -0.67
N GLN A 557 -17.77 17.80 0.47
CA GLN A 557 -18.38 17.69 1.81
C GLN A 557 -18.79 19.04 2.43
N SER A 558 -18.44 20.16 1.80
CA SER A 558 -18.83 21.51 2.20
C SER A 558 -19.96 22.03 1.30
#